data_b044d08a7cfce141cd16f60bd2191329
#
_entry.id   b044d08a7cfce141cd16f60bd2191329
#
_cell.length_a   1.000
_cell.length_b   1.000
_cell.length_c   1.000
_cell.angle_alpha   90.00
_cell.angle_beta   90.00
_cell.angle_gamma   90.00
#
_symmetry.space_group_name_H-M   'P 1'
#
loop_
_entity.id
_entity.type
_entity.pdbx_description
1 polymer ?
#
loop_
_entity_poly.entity_id
_entity_poly.type
_entity_poly.pdbx_seq_one_letter_code
_entity_poly.pdbx_strand_id
1 'polypeptide(L)'
;ATSTIIVFNFFSNLEPILEFFNSIQILPKEFLLWIAIDGLTYNSEGFTLFPNDHYWWWRATRVINTFDIVSNSSLDYTITEFPFFSFALADLHPHLISVPFYLMFLTLIFNFILLKDYSSILSNSKIVSNNIFFLIMSLTFGSLIVINTWNIPSILLLLFGSSLIPINNYFTLNTFHRFKISILASLLGIFFFSPFYMNYKTPVTEIGAVGEISSRFIHIFTVWGLFIAIILIFLACIYINKKHYFVIK
;
A
#
# COMPACT_ATOMS: atom_id res chain seq x y z
N ALA A 1 14.19 -5.37 -12.52
CA ALA A 1 13.18 -4.28 -12.42
C ALA A 1 11.94 -4.59 -13.26
N THR A 2 12.07 -4.88 -14.56
CA THR A 2 10.92 -5.10 -15.47
C THR A 2 10.05 -6.28 -15.04
N SER A 3 10.64 -7.43 -14.70
CA SER A 3 9.90 -8.60 -14.23
C SER A 3 9.13 -8.33 -12.92
N THR A 4 9.72 -7.55 -12.01
CA THR A 4 9.06 -7.17 -10.74
C THR A 4 7.84 -6.29 -10.99
N ILE A 5 7.93 -5.36 -11.95
CA ILE A 5 6.81 -4.49 -12.32
C ILE A 5 5.67 -5.31 -12.92
N ILE A 6 5.98 -6.26 -13.81
CA ILE A 6 4.97 -7.15 -14.40
C ILE A 6 4.28 -7.98 -13.30
N VAL A 7 5.07 -8.64 -12.45
CA VAL A 7 4.52 -9.42 -11.33
C VAL A 7 3.64 -8.57 -10.43
N PHE A 8 4.09 -7.36 -10.06
CA PHE A 8 3.31 -6.46 -9.23
C PHE A 8 1.99 -6.04 -9.89
N ASN A 9 2.02 -5.73 -11.19
CA ASN A 9 0.82 -5.29 -11.88
C ASN A 9 -0.25 -6.38 -11.96
N PHE A 10 0.13 -7.61 -12.28
CA PHE A 10 -0.84 -8.70 -12.49
C PHE A 10 -1.16 -9.49 -11.23
N PHE A 11 -0.20 -9.70 -10.35
CA PHE A 11 -0.30 -10.63 -9.22
C PHE A 11 -0.38 -9.93 -7.85
N SER A 12 -0.50 -8.60 -7.81
CA SER A 12 -0.79 -7.90 -6.56
C SER A 12 -2.14 -8.30 -5.95
N ASN A 13 -3.02 -8.87 -6.76
CA ASN A 13 -4.23 -9.60 -6.37
C ASN A 13 -4.10 -11.03 -6.93
N LEU A 14 -4.39 -12.06 -6.14
CA LEU A 14 -4.24 -13.45 -6.55
C LEU A 14 -5.43 -13.99 -7.35
N GLU A 15 -6.51 -13.24 -7.45
CA GLU A 15 -7.69 -13.67 -8.21
C GLU A 15 -7.38 -13.97 -9.68
N PRO A 16 -6.56 -13.18 -10.42
CA PRO A 16 -6.16 -13.53 -11.79
C PRO A 16 -5.51 -14.91 -11.93
N ILE A 17 -4.85 -15.39 -10.87
CA ILE A 17 -4.29 -16.75 -10.86
C ILE A 17 -5.41 -17.79 -10.80
N LEU A 18 -6.47 -17.51 -10.02
CA LEU A 18 -7.64 -18.39 -9.95
C LEU A 18 -8.38 -18.43 -11.28
N GLU A 19 -8.55 -17.29 -11.94
CA GLU A 19 -9.11 -17.20 -13.28
C GLU A 19 -8.32 -18.05 -14.30
N PHE A 20 -6.99 -17.92 -14.28
CA PHE A 20 -6.12 -18.72 -15.14
C PHE A 20 -6.24 -20.21 -14.85
N PHE A 21 -6.21 -20.62 -13.59
CA PHE A 21 -6.35 -22.04 -13.21
C PHE A 21 -7.74 -22.59 -13.53
N ASN A 22 -8.77 -21.77 -13.47
CA ASN A 22 -10.12 -22.13 -13.89
C ASN A 22 -10.21 -22.29 -15.41
N SER A 23 -9.58 -21.41 -16.20
CA SER A 23 -9.58 -21.47 -17.66
C SER A 23 -8.90 -22.73 -18.20
N ILE A 24 -7.83 -23.20 -17.55
CA ILE A 24 -7.14 -24.46 -17.88
C ILE A 24 -7.71 -25.69 -17.14
N GLN A 25 -8.85 -25.53 -16.48
CA GLN A 25 -9.62 -26.59 -15.81
C GLN A 25 -8.87 -27.35 -14.70
N ILE A 26 -7.92 -26.69 -14.02
CA ILE A 26 -7.24 -27.27 -12.85
C ILE A 26 -8.09 -27.19 -11.58
N LEU A 27 -8.93 -26.13 -11.45
CA LEU A 27 -9.75 -25.93 -10.27
C LEU A 27 -11.03 -26.80 -10.32
N PRO A 28 -11.30 -27.59 -9.27
CA PRO A 28 -12.55 -28.35 -9.21
C PRO A 28 -13.73 -27.42 -8.94
N LYS A 29 -14.91 -27.80 -9.44
CA LYS A 29 -16.15 -27.03 -9.30
C LYS A 29 -16.50 -26.76 -7.83
N GLU A 30 -16.27 -27.73 -6.97
CA GLU A 30 -16.53 -27.64 -5.52
C GLU A 30 -15.66 -26.56 -4.87
N PHE A 31 -14.42 -26.40 -5.32
CA PHE A 31 -13.52 -25.35 -4.83
C PHE A 31 -14.04 -23.95 -5.22
N LEU A 32 -14.50 -23.78 -6.47
CA LEU A 32 -15.04 -22.51 -6.94
C LEU A 32 -16.33 -22.14 -6.20
N LEU A 33 -17.19 -23.11 -5.94
CA LEU A 33 -18.38 -22.90 -5.11
C LEU A 33 -18.04 -22.56 -3.67
N TRP A 34 -16.99 -23.19 -3.13
CA TRP A 34 -16.54 -22.92 -1.75
C TRP A 34 -15.91 -21.54 -1.62
N ILE A 35 -15.05 -21.12 -2.56
CA ILE A 35 -14.41 -19.81 -2.49
C ILE A 35 -15.42 -18.67 -2.68
N ALA A 36 -16.46 -18.90 -3.46
CA ALA A 36 -17.61 -17.99 -3.66
C ALA A 36 -17.19 -16.55 -4.03
N ILE A 37 -16.28 -16.42 -4.98
CA ILE A 37 -15.94 -15.13 -5.59
C ILE A 37 -17.02 -14.84 -6.65
N ASP A 38 -17.57 -13.63 -6.66
CA ASP A 38 -18.61 -13.24 -7.58
C ASP A 38 -18.15 -13.33 -9.04
N GLY A 39 -18.98 -13.99 -9.87
CA GLY A 39 -18.70 -14.18 -11.29
C GLY A 39 -17.60 -15.21 -11.62
N LEU A 40 -16.83 -15.72 -10.66
CA LEU A 40 -15.86 -16.79 -10.87
C LEU A 40 -16.59 -18.15 -10.88
N THR A 41 -17.11 -18.54 -12.04
CA THR A 41 -17.84 -19.78 -12.22
C THR A 41 -16.98 -20.83 -12.91
N TYR A 42 -17.33 -22.12 -12.71
CA TYR A 42 -16.62 -23.21 -13.34
C TYR A 42 -16.66 -23.10 -14.88
N ASN A 43 -15.51 -23.18 -15.53
CA ASN A 43 -15.42 -23.15 -16.99
C ASN A 43 -15.93 -24.50 -17.56
N SER A 44 -17.14 -24.48 -18.09
CA SER A 44 -17.78 -25.64 -18.74
C SER A 44 -17.46 -25.75 -20.25
N GLU A 45 -16.85 -24.75 -20.85
CA GLU A 45 -16.60 -24.69 -22.31
C GLU A 45 -15.36 -25.47 -22.73
N GLY A 46 -14.59 -25.98 -21.78
CA GLY A 46 -13.37 -26.73 -22.02
C GLY A 46 -12.11 -25.92 -21.76
N PHE A 47 -10.95 -26.54 -22.03
CA PHE A 47 -9.64 -25.92 -21.83
C PHE A 47 -9.47 -24.69 -22.70
N THR A 48 -9.13 -23.57 -22.05
CA THR A 48 -8.72 -22.33 -22.72
C THR A 48 -7.46 -21.79 -22.04
N LEU A 49 -6.54 -21.20 -22.82
CA LEU A 49 -5.30 -20.66 -22.27
C LEU A 49 -5.52 -19.37 -21.47
N PHE A 50 -6.60 -18.65 -21.75
CA PHE A 50 -6.97 -17.41 -21.08
C PHE A 50 -8.43 -17.47 -20.64
N PRO A 51 -8.83 -16.69 -19.63
CA PRO A 51 -10.23 -16.57 -19.26
C PRO A 51 -11.10 -16.18 -20.45
N ASN A 52 -12.25 -16.87 -20.62
CA ASN A 52 -13.19 -16.59 -21.72
C ASN A 52 -13.85 -15.22 -21.59
N ASP A 53 -14.02 -14.76 -20.36
CA ASP A 53 -14.56 -13.45 -20.10
C ASP A 53 -13.48 -12.37 -20.20
N HIS A 54 -13.65 -11.42 -21.11
CA HIS A 54 -12.73 -10.31 -21.32
C HIS A 54 -12.67 -9.33 -20.13
N TYR A 55 -13.68 -9.37 -19.24
CA TYR A 55 -13.77 -8.50 -18.06
C TYR A 55 -13.37 -9.20 -16.75
N TRP A 56 -12.59 -10.27 -16.77
CA TRP A 56 -12.11 -10.97 -15.59
C TRP A 56 -11.44 -10.01 -14.58
N TRP A 57 -10.70 -9.02 -15.05
CA TRP A 57 -10.05 -8.02 -14.23
C TRP A 57 -11.02 -7.12 -13.45
N TRP A 58 -12.27 -7.01 -13.90
CA TRP A 58 -13.33 -6.33 -13.15
C TRP A 58 -13.76 -7.17 -11.94
N ARG A 59 -13.93 -8.46 -12.09
CA ARG A 59 -14.22 -9.38 -10.99
C ARG A 59 -13.11 -9.42 -9.96
N ALA A 60 -11.87 -9.40 -10.39
CA ALA A 60 -10.70 -9.34 -9.51
C ALA A 60 -10.71 -8.16 -8.52
N THR A 61 -11.44 -7.10 -8.81
CA THR A 61 -11.62 -5.99 -7.87
C THR A 61 -12.73 -6.22 -6.84
N ARG A 62 -13.53 -7.25 -6.98
CA ARG A 62 -14.72 -7.52 -6.15
C ARG A 62 -14.66 -8.88 -5.45
N VAL A 63 -13.47 -9.28 -5.06
CA VAL A 63 -13.20 -10.55 -4.38
C VAL A 63 -13.75 -10.56 -2.97
N ILE A 64 -13.60 -9.44 -2.23
CA ILE A 64 -14.02 -9.35 -0.83
C ILE A 64 -15.53 -9.11 -0.79
N ASN A 65 -16.27 -10.20 -0.55
CA ASN A 65 -17.68 -10.15 -0.28
C ASN A 65 -17.90 -9.99 1.23
N THR A 66 -18.72 -9.01 1.60
CA THR A 66 -19.12 -8.78 3.00
C THR A 66 -20.44 -9.48 3.29
N PHE A 67 -20.47 -10.18 4.40
CA PHE A 67 -21.64 -10.96 4.85
C PHE A 67 -22.21 -10.38 6.14
N ASP A 68 -23.52 -10.34 6.22
CA ASP A 68 -24.21 -10.20 7.49
C ASP A 68 -23.97 -11.45 8.34
N ILE A 69 -23.50 -11.27 9.57
CA ILE A 69 -23.13 -12.39 10.46
C ILE A 69 -24.38 -13.18 10.89
N VAL A 70 -25.52 -12.52 11.02
CA VAL A 70 -26.76 -13.13 11.53
C VAL A 70 -27.49 -13.89 10.43
N SER A 71 -27.69 -13.28 9.28
CA SER A 71 -28.42 -13.87 8.15
C SER A 71 -27.54 -14.71 7.23
N ASN A 72 -26.21 -14.58 7.33
CA ASN A 72 -25.22 -15.16 6.42
C ASN A 72 -25.51 -14.84 4.95
N SER A 73 -26.14 -13.69 4.70
CA SER A 73 -26.42 -13.19 3.36
C SER A 73 -25.34 -12.23 2.89
N SER A 74 -25.05 -12.25 1.59
CA SER A 74 -24.16 -11.27 0.97
C SER A 74 -24.80 -9.88 1.03
N LEU A 75 -24.04 -8.91 1.55
CA LEU A 75 -24.48 -7.52 1.66
C LEU A 75 -23.93 -6.69 0.51
N ASP A 76 -22.63 -6.76 0.29
CA ASP A 76 -21.96 -5.95 -0.72
C ASP A 76 -20.57 -6.52 -1.05
N TYR A 77 -20.02 -6.11 -2.18
CA TYR A 77 -18.65 -6.43 -2.60
C TYR A 77 -17.77 -5.21 -2.43
N THR A 78 -16.77 -5.33 -1.55
CA THR A 78 -15.78 -4.28 -1.36
C THR A 78 -14.93 -4.15 -2.61
N ILE A 79 -14.91 -2.96 -3.21
CA ILE A 79 -14.06 -2.66 -4.35
C ILE A 79 -12.62 -2.58 -3.89
N THR A 80 -11.78 -3.49 -4.39
CA THR A 80 -10.35 -3.58 -4.06
C THR A 80 -9.55 -3.46 -5.35
N GLU A 81 -9.29 -2.24 -5.77
CA GLU A 81 -8.56 -1.98 -7.00
C GLU A 81 -7.09 -2.43 -6.89
N PHE A 82 -6.54 -2.89 -8.00
CA PHE A 82 -5.15 -3.30 -8.13
C PHE A 82 -4.54 -2.70 -9.40
N PRO A 83 -3.20 -2.62 -9.51
CA PRO A 83 -2.56 -1.84 -10.56
C PRO A 83 -3.02 -2.17 -11.97
N PHE A 84 -3.15 -3.45 -12.33
CA PHE A 84 -3.61 -3.82 -13.67
C PHE A 84 -5.00 -3.27 -13.99
N PHE A 85 -5.94 -3.35 -13.04
CA PHE A 85 -7.29 -2.79 -13.20
C PHE A 85 -7.23 -1.29 -13.49
N SER A 86 -6.52 -0.55 -12.66
CA SER A 86 -6.44 0.92 -12.79
C SER A 86 -5.77 1.34 -14.10
N PHE A 87 -4.75 0.59 -14.56
CA PHE A 87 -4.11 0.85 -15.86
C PHE A 87 -4.98 0.44 -17.04
N ALA A 88 -5.69 -0.70 -16.95
CA ALA A 88 -6.56 -1.17 -18.03
C ALA A 88 -7.77 -0.25 -18.23
N LEU A 89 -8.29 0.31 -17.15
CA LEU A 89 -9.39 1.29 -17.21
C LEU A 89 -8.93 2.64 -17.76
N ALA A 90 -7.61 2.91 -17.78
CA ALA A 90 -7.02 4.18 -18.19
C ALA A 90 -7.60 5.40 -17.44
N ASP A 91 -8.05 5.20 -16.22
CA ASP A 91 -8.61 6.24 -15.36
C ASP A 91 -7.59 6.76 -14.36
N LEU A 92 -7.57 8.07 -14.16
CA LEU A 92 -6.67 8.74 -13.22
C LEU A 92 -7.19 8.62 -11.79
N HIS A 93 -7.24 7.40 -11.28
CA HIS A 93 -7.63 7.16 -9.89
C HIS A 93 -6.63 7.81 -8.90
N PRO A 94 -7.10 8.35 -7.78
CA PRO A 94 -6.25 9.02 -6.79
C PRO A 94 -5.10 8.16 -6.29
N HIS A 95 -5.30 6.87 -6.07
CA HIS A 95 -4.23 5.96 -5.64
C HIS A 95 -3.17 5.76 -6.72
N LEU A 96 -3.54 5.76 -8.01
CA LEU A 96 -2.60 5.64 -9.12
C LEU A 96 -1.76 6.92 -9.26
N ILE A 97 -2.41 8.09 -9.19
CA ILE A 97 -1.72 9.39 -9.22
C ILE A 97 -0.76 9.52 -8.02
N SER A 98 -1.09 8.94 -6.88
CA SER A 98 -0.25 9.02 -5.67
C SER A 98 1.05 8.21 -5.78
N VAL A 99 1.15 7.19 -6.65
CA VAL A 99 2.33 6.30 -6.76
C VAL A 99 3.65 7.05 -6.93
N PRO A 100 3.83 7.95 -7.92
CA PRO A 100 5.11 8.64 -8.08
C PRO A 100 5.44 9.55 -6.88
N PHE A 101 4.45 10.19 -6.28
CA PHE A 101 4.63 11.00 -5.07
C PHE A 101 4.99 10.13 -3.86
N TYR A 102 4.41 8.93 -3.77
CA TYR A 102 4.74 7.97 -2.72
C TYR A 102 6.19 7.47 -2.85
N LEU A 103 6.64 7.14 -4.06
CA LEU A 103 8.03 6.74 -4.30
C LEU A 103 9.01 7.87 -3.97
N MET A 104 8.66 9.10 -4.32
CA MET A 104 9.43 10.27 -3.93
C MET A 104 9.45 10.44 -2.41
N PHE A 105 8.31 10.30 -1.74
CA PHE A 105 8.22 10.38 -0.28
C PHE A 105 9.05 9.30 0.42
N LEU A 106 9.00 8.05 -0.04
CA LEU A 106 9.84 6.96 0.47
C LEU A 106 11.34 7.28 0.32
N THR A 107 11.73 7.84 -0.83
CA THR A 107 13.11 8.27 -1.05
C THR A 107 13.52 9.37 -0.07
N LEU A 108 12.65 10.35 0.16
CA LEU A 108 12.87 11.41 1.14
C LEU A 108 12.96 10.88 2.57
N ILE A 109 12.08 9.95 2.95
CA ILE A 109 12.12 9.28 4.26
C ILE A 109 13.43 8.49 4.44
N PHE A 110 13.87 7.75 3.41
CA PHE A 110 15.14 7.05 3.48
C PHE A 110 16.33 8.01 3.68
N ASN A 111 16.38 9.10 2.93
CA ASN A 111 17.37 10.15 3.14
C ASN A 111 17.26 10.81 4.52
N PHE A 112 16.03 11.05 5.01
CA PHE A 112 15.77 11.60 6.33
C PHE A 112 16.32 10.72 7.46
N ILE A 113 16.18 9.40 7.34
CA ILE A 113 16.78 8.43 8.27
C ILE A 113 18.30 8.58 8.31
N LEU A 114 18.94 8.81 7.16
CA LEU A 114 20.41 8.92 7.02
C LEU A 114 20.96 10.32 7.29
N LEU A 115 20.12 11.33 7.58
CA LEU A 115 20.57 12.69 7.87
C LEU A 115 21.55 12.72 9.05
N LYS A 116 22.69 13.34 8.82
CA LYS A 116 23.72 13.58 9.84
C LYS A 116 23.36 14.76 10.72
N ASP A 117 23.96 14.83 11.90
CA ASP A 117 23.71 15.88 12.87
C ASP A 117 23.98 17.28 12.28
N TYR A 118 23.09 18.22 12.59
CA TYR A 118 23.07 19.59 12.05
C TYR A 118 24.35 20.39 12.40
N SER A 119 25.03 20.05 13.51
CA SER A 119 26.26 20.72 13.96
C SER A 119 27.45 20.55 13.00
N SER A 120 27.45 19.50 12.18
CA SER A 120 28.49 19.28 11.15
C SER A 120 28.20 20.00 9.81
N ILE A 121 27.10 20.73 9.72
CA ILE A 121 26.47 21.22 8.47
C ILE A 121 26.58 22.75 8.33
N LEU A 122 27.31 23.42 9.21
CA LEU A 122 27.49 24.90 9.19
C LEU A 122 28.27 25.47 8.00
N SER A 123 28.42 24.70 6.92
CA SER A 123 28.82 25.24 5.61
C SER A 123 27.59 25.84 4.92
N ASN A 124 27.65 27.09 4.47
CA ASN A 124 26.53 27.83 3.86
C ASN A 124 25.82 27.06 2.71
N SER A 125 26.55 26.29 1.92
CA SER A 125 25.98 25.46 0.84
C SER A 125 25.12 24.28 1.34
N LYS A 126 25.41 23.75 2.52
CA LYS A 126 24.65 22.63 3.11
C LYS A 126 23.36 23.10 3.78
N ILE A 127 23.33 24.33 4.31
CA ILE A 127 22.12 24.92 4.90
C ILE A 127 21.04 25.07 3.83
N VAL A 128 21.40 25.59 2.66
CA VAL A 128 20.46 25.75 1.54
C VAL A 128 19.93 24.37 1.08
N SER A 129 20.81 23.38 0.95
CA SER A 129 20.41 22.02 0.57
C SER A 129 19.41 21.39 1.57
N ASN A 130 19.63 21.58 2.87
CA ASN A 130 18.74 21.04 3.89
C ASN A 130 17.37 21.75 3.93
N ASN A 131 17.33 23.04 3.71
CA ASN A 131 16.07 23.79 3.64
C ASN A 131 15.24 23.36 2.41
N ILE A 132 15.90 23.14 1.27
CA ILE A 132 15.25 22.61 0.06
C ILE A 132 14.73 21.20 0.30
N PHE A 133 15.53 20.32 0.91
CA PHE A 133 15.11 18.97 1.27
C PHE A 133 13.84 18.99 2.16
N PHE A 134 13.87 19.82 3.20
CA PHE A 134 12.75 19.96 4.12
C PHE A 134 11.50 20.51 3.44
N LEU A 135 11.66 21.51 2.57
CA LEU A 135 10.57 22.08 1.77
C LEU A 135 9.95 21.02 0.86
N ILE A 136 10.76 20.27 0.12
CA ILE A 136 10.30 19.22 -0.78
C ILE A 136 9.57 18.12 0.01
N MET A 137 10.09 17.72 1.17
CA MET A 137 9.45 16.73 2.04
C MET A 137 8.08 17.20 2.52
N SER A 138 7.97 18.48 2.93
CA SER A 138 6.69 19.07 3.36
C SER A 138 5.68 19.16 2.22
N LEU A 139 6.12 19.60 1.04
CA LEU A 139 5.27 19.67 -0.16
C LEU A 139 4.79 18.29 -0.58
N THR A 140 5.68 17.28 -0.59
CA THR A 140 5.31 15.92 -0.96
C THR A 140 4.35 15.31 0.05
N PHE A 141 4.56 15.55 1.36
CA PHE A 141 3.64 15.12 2.40
C PHE A 141 2.24 15.71 2.20
N GLY A 142 2.15 17.03 2.01
CA GLY A 142 0.87 17.71 1.80
C GLY A 142 0.18 17.29 0.50
N SER A 143 0.94 17.11 -0.60
CA SER A 143 0.38 16.67 -1.87
C SER A 143 -0.23 15.26 -1.78
N LEU A 144 0.40 14.33 -1.07
CA LEU A 144 -0.13 12.98 -0.87
C LEU A 144 -1.47 12.96 -0.15
N ILE A 145 -1.69 13.88 0.80
CA ILE A 145 -3.00 14.03 1.48
C ILE A 145 -4.06 14.53 0.50
N VAL A 146 -3.71 15.55 -0.30
CA VAL A 146 -4.64 16.17 -1.26
C VAL A 146 -5.00 15.21 -2.40
N ILE A 147 -4.02 14.46 -2.90
CA ILE A 147 -4.25 13.46 -3.96
C ILE A 147 -5.18 12.35 -3.46
N ASN A 148 -4.94 11.84 -2.26
CA ASN A 148 -5.75 10.78 -1.69
C ASN A 148 -5.69 10.82 -0.16
N THR A 149 -6.78 11.18 0.49
CA THR A 149 -6.87 11.28 1.95
C THR A 149 -6.64 9.95 2.67
N TRP A 150 -6.88 8.81 2.01
CA TRP A 150 -6.56 7.49 2.54
C TRP A 150 -5.06 7.21 2.69
N ASN A 151 -4.21 8.06 2.12
CA ASN A 151 -2.76 7.99 2.33
C ASN A 151 -2.35 8.44 3.76
N ILE A 152 -3.18 9.20 4.47
CA ILE A 152 -2.83 9.83 5.75
C ILE A 152 -2.24 8.82 6.76
N PRO A 153 -2.88 7.69 7.08
CA PRO A 153 -2.34 6.76 8.07
C PRO A 153 -0.94 6.25 7.71
N SER A 154 -0.73 5.91 6.44
CA SER A 154 0.54 5.33 5.98
C SER A 154 1.67 6.36 5.90
N ILE A 155 1.42 7.59 5.43
CA ILE A 155 2.46 8.62 5.38
C ILE A 155 2.83 9.12 6.79
N LEU A 156 1.88 9.19 7.71
CA LEU A 156 2.16 9.49 9.13
C LEU A 156 3.01 8.38 9.75
N LEU A 157 2.64 7.11 9.54
CA LEU A 157 3.42 5.96 10.02
C LEU A 157 4.85 6.00 9.48
N LEU A 158 5.04 6.25 8.19
CA LEU A 158 6.36 6.36 7.57
C LEU A 158 7.17 7.52 8.15
N LEU A 159 6.58 8.71 8.25
CA LEU A 159 7.28 9.91 8.71
C LEU A 159 7.66 9.82 10.18
N PHE A 160 6.72 9.51 11.05
CA PHE A 160 6.97 9.41 12.50
C PHE A 160 7.68 8.11 12.89
N GLY A 161 7.34 6.99 12.23
CA GLY A 161 8.03 5.71 12.41
C GLY A 161 9.51 5.81 12.05
N SER A 162 9.86 6.51 10.96
CA SER A 162 11.25 6.75 10.57
C SER A 162 12.04 7.52 11.64
N SER A 163 11.36 8.41 12.38
CA SER A 163 11.97 9.16 13.47
C SER A 163 12.37 8.28 14.66
N LEU A 164 11.69 7.14 14.83
CA LEU A 164 11.92 6.20 15.93
C LEU A 164 13.00 5.15 15.62
N ILE A 165 13.45 5.04 14.36
CA ILE A 165 14.48 4.06 13.99
C ILE A 165 15.80 4.44 14.66
N PRO A 166 16.35 3.60 15.57
CA PRO A 166 17.62 3.87 16.21
C PRO A 166 18.74 3.69 15.19
N ILE A 167 19.54 4.73 14.99
CA ILE A 167 20.76 4.64 14.19
C ILE A 167 21.93 4.89 15.13
N ASN A 168 22.71 3.86 15.38
CA ASN A 168 23.88 3.88 16.28
C ASN A 168 25.08 4.56 15.61
N ASN A 169 24.89 5.70 14.97
CA ASN A 169 25.97 6.50 14.43
C ASN A 169 26.03 7.84 15.16
N TYR A 170 27.19 8.16 15.75
CA TYR A 170 27.45 9.42 16.45
C TYR A 170 27.21 10.70 15.62
N PHE A 171 27.00 10.55 14.32
CA PHE A 171 26.81 11.66 13.39
C PHE A 171 25.36 11.81 12.90
N THR A 172 24.42 11.01 13.39
CA THR A 172 23.01 11.11 12.98
C THR A 172 22.21 11.98 13.94
N LEU A 173 21.17 12.66 13.42
CA LEU A 173 20.22 13.40 14.25
C LEU A 173 19.62 12.48 15.32
N ASN A 174 19.50 12.98 16.54
CA ASN A 174 18.84 12.21 17.59
C ASN A 174 17.32 12.09 17.33
N THR A 175 16.69 11.11 17.92
CA THR A 175 15.26 10.80 17.75
C THR A 175 14.37 12.02 18.01
N PHE A 176 14.67 12.81 19.03
CA PHE A 176 13.87 13.99 19.38
C PHE A 176 13.90 15.07 18.29
N HIS A 177 15.08 15.35 17.71
CA HIS A 177 15.19 16.31 16.62
C HIS A 177 14.48 15.83 15.36
N ARG A 178 14.59 14.54 15.02
CA ARG A 178 13.87 13.95 13.89
C ARG A 178 12.36 14.06 14.09
N PHE A 179 11.87 13.80 15.29
CA PHE A 179 10.45 13.94 15.61
C PHE A 179 9.95 15.37 15.46
N LYS A 180 10.72 16.36 15.94
CA LYS A 180 10.40 17.78 15.71
C LYS A 180 10.35 18.15 14.22
N ILE A 181 11.30 17.67 13.43
CA ILE A 181 11.33 17.89 11.98
C ILE A 181 10.10 17.25 11.33
N SER A 182 9.69 16.07 11.74
CA SER A 182 8.48 15.40 11.24
C SER A 182 7.22 16.19 11.53
N ILE A 183 7.08 16.73 12.75
CA ILE A 183 5.94 17.61 13.11
C ILE A 183 5.96 18.85 12.22
N LEU A 184 7.09 19.54 12.11
CA LEU A 184 7.20 20.77 11.35
C LEU A 184 6.94 20.55 9.86
N ALA A 185 7.44 19.43 9.29
CA ALA A 185 7.17 19.06 7.90
C ALA A 185 5.68 18.78 7.66
N SER A 186 5.02 18.12 8.59
CA SER A 186 3.57 17.86 8.51
C SER A 186 2.77 19.16 8.56
N LEU A 187 3.09 20.03 9.51
CA LEU A 187 2.39 21.33 9.65
C LEU A 187 2.60 22.22 8.42
N LEU A 188 3.82 22.30 7.90
CA LEU A 188 4.10 23.06 6.67
C LEU A 188 3.41 22.44 5.46
N GLY A 189 3.39 21.11 5.35
CA GLY A 189 2.66 20.41 4.28
C GLY A 189 1.17 20.76 4.30
N ILE A 190 0.54 20.71 5.47
CA ILE A 190 -0.87 21.12 5.65
C ILE A 190 -1.05 22.60 5.31
N PHE A 191 -0.15 23.45 5.76
CA PHE A 191 -0.22 24.90 5.51
C PHE A 191 -0.15 25.23 4.01
N PHE A 192 0.76 24.61 3.25
CA PHE A 192 0.89 24.85 1.80
C PHE A 192 -0.37 24.47 1.03
N PHE A 193 -1.10 23.47 1.49
CA PHE A 193 -2.34 23.02 0.86
C PHE A 193 -3.60 23.51 1.58
N SER A 194 -3.47 24.49 2.49
CA SER A 194 -4.63 25.06 3.21
C SER A 194 -5.75 25.57 2.31
N PRO A 195 -5.50 26.19 1.13
CA PRO A 195 -6.60 26.60 0.26
C PRO A 195 -7.47 25.42 -0.24
N PHE A 196 -6.87 24.23 -0.40
CA PHE A 196 -7.63 23.02 -0.71
C PHE A 196 -8.54 22.64 0.46
N TYR A 197 -8.00 22.55 1.68
CA TYR A 197 -8.78 22.11 2.86
C TYR A 197 -9.91 23.09 3.21
N MET A 198 -9.74 24.36 2.95
CA MET A 198 -10.78 25.36 3.19
C MET A 198 -12.01 25.19 2.30
N ASN A 199 -11.82 24.58 1.11
CA ASN A 199 -12.89 24.40 0.12
C ASN A 199 -13.32 22.94 -0.05
N TYR A 200 -12.56 21.98 0.48
CA TYR A 200 -12.83 20.56 0.33
C TYR A 200 -14.00 20.12 1.22
N LYS A 201 -14.98 19.51 0.60
CA LYS A 201 -16.09 18.86 1.30
C LYS A 201 -15.90 17.34 1.15
N THR A 202 -15.65 16.67 2.26
CA THR A 202 -15.54 15.21 2.25
C THR A 202 -16.89 14.56 1.99
N PRO A 203 -16.99 13.55 1.12
CA PRO A 203 -18.20 12.74 0.97
C PRO A 203 -18.41 11.79 2.17
N VAL A 204 -17.36 11.51 2.95
CA VAL A 204 -17.40 10.63 4.13
C VAL A 204 -17.44 11.50 5.36
N THR A 205 -18.55 11.47 6.07
CA THR A 205 -18.79 12.32 7.26
C THR A 205 -18.63 11.57 8.58
N GLU A 206 -18.64 10.21 8.54
CA GLU A 206 -18.65 9.39 9.75
C GLU A 206 -17.66 8.22 9.65
N ILE A 207 -17.06 7.90 10.78
CA ILE A 207 -16.28 6.67 10.98
C ILE A 207 -17.06 5.85 12.01
N GLY A 208 -17.63 4.73 11.57
CA GLY A 208 -18.39 3.82 12.42
C GLY A 208 -17.64 2.53 12.73
N ALA A 209 -17.98 1.89 13.85
CA ALA A 209 -17.54 0.54 14.13
C ALA A 209 -18.37 -0.44 13.29
N VAL A 210 -17.73 -1.38 12.62
CA VAL A 210 -18.37 -2.45 11.86
C VAL A 210 -18.58 -3.63 12.81
N GLY A 211 -19.81 -3.82 13.32
CA GLY A 211 -20.13 -4.82 14.35
C GLY A 211 -20.70 -6.13 13.80
N GLU A 212 -21.50 -6.07 12.74
CA GLU A 212 -22.28 -7.22 12.24
C GLU A 212 -21.87 -7.69 10.84
N ILE A 213 -20.77 -7.16 10.32
CA ILE A 213 -20.25 -7.46 8.98
C ILE A 213 -18.96 -8.26 9.11
N SER A 214 -18.87 -9.36 8.38
CA SER A 214 -17.66 -10.18 8.32
C SER A 214 -17.19 -10.36 6.88
N SER A 215 -15.88 -10.55 6.71
CA SER A 215 -15.28 -10.96 5.44
C SER A 215 -14.58 -12.30 5.62
N ARG A 216 -14.67 -13.16 4.62
CA ARG A 216 -13.99 -14.47 4.68
C ARG A 216 -12.49 -14.27 4.58
N PHE A 217 -11.73 -14.96 5.46
CA PHE A 217 -10.26 -14.88 5.45
C PHE A 217 -9.66 -15.21 4.07
N ILE A 218 -10.24 -16.19 3.35
CA ILE A 218 -9.77 -16.57 2.02
C ILE A 218 -9.86 -15.42 1.02
N HIS A 219 -10.89 -14.58 1.09
CA HIS A 219 -11.02 -13.40 0.23
C HIS A 219 -9.94 -12.37 0.54
N ILE A 220 -9.69 -12.10 1.84
CA ILE A 220 -8.61 -11.20 2.27
C ILE A 220 -7.25 -11.74 1.80
N PHE A 221 -7.04 -13.06 1.92
CA PHE A 221 -5.81 -13.70 1.45
C PHE A 221 -5.68 -13.63 -0.08
N THR A 222 -6.77 -13.78 -0.83
CA THR A 222 -6.73 -13.67 -2.29
C THR A 222 -6.30 -12.25 -2.71
N VAL A 223 -6.75 -11.22 -2.02
CA VAL A 223 -6.38 -9.83 -2.35
C VAL A 223 -4.99 -9.46 -1.85
N TRP A 224 -4.62 -9.84 -0.61
CA TRP A 224 -3.41 -9.37 0.05
C TRP A 224 -2.33 -10.44 0.23
N GLY A 225 -2.60 -11.69 -0.18
CA GLY A 225 -1.76 -12.85 0.11
C GLY A 225 -0.34 -12.73 -0.41
N LEU A 226 -0.13 -12.16 -1.60
CA LEU A 226 1.20 -11.94 -2.14
C LEU A 226 2.03 -11.01 -1.24
N PHE A 227 1.45 -9.90 -0.80
CA PHE A 227 2.13 -8.94 0.09
C PHE A 227 2.45 -9.56 1.45
N ILE A 228 1.49 -10.30 2.01
CA ILE A 228 1.67 -11.03 3.27
C ILE A 228 2.81 -12.03 3.14
N ALA A 229 2.85 -12.82 2.05
CA ALA A 229 3.91 -13.79 1.80
C ALA A 229 5.29 -13.12 1.67
N ILE A 230 5.40 -12.03 0.92
CA ILE A 230 6.66 -11.27 0.78
C ILE A 230 7.15 -10.76 2.13
N ILE A 231 6.27 -10.19 2.95
CA ILE A 231 6.62 -9.67 4.29
C ILE A 231 7.10 -10.83 5.18
N LEU A 232 6.38 -11.96 5.20
CA LEU A 232 6.75 -13.12 6.01
C LEU A 232 8.09 -13.71 5.59
N ILE A 233 8.35 -13.85 4.29
CA ILE A 233 9.63 -14.31 3.76
C ILE A 233 10.75 -13.35 4.16
N PHE A 234 10.54 -12.05 4.02
CA PHE A 234 11.52 -11.04 4.42
C PHE A 234 11.85 -11.11 5.91
N LEU A 235 10.84 -11.20 6.78
CA LEU A 235 11.03 -11.35 8.22
C LEU A 235 11.75 -12.66 8.58
N ALA A 236 11.41 -13.76 7.92
CA ALA A 236 12.10 -15.04 8.09
C ALA A 236 13.59 -14.95 7.69
N CYS A 237 13.90 -14.30 6.57
CA CYS A 237 15.28 -14.07 6.14
C CYS A 237 16.07 -13.23 7.15
N ILE A 238 15.48 -12.17 7.71
CA ILE A 238 16.12 -11.38 8.77
C ILE A 238 16.38 -12.22 10.02
N TYR A 239 15.39 -13.03 10.43
CA TYR A 239 15.51 -13.88 11.61
C TYR A 239 16.61 -14.93 11.46
N ILE A 240 16.68 -15.62 10.32
CA ILE A 240 17.70 -16.61 10.01
C ILE A 240 19.09 -15.97 9.97
N ASN A 241 19.25 -14.83 9.31
CA ASN A 241 20.53 -14.13 9.25
C ASN A 241 21.01 -13.68 10.64
N LYS A 242 20.13 -13.14 11.49
CA LYS A 242 20.48 -12.81 12.88
C LYS A 242 20.99 -14.03 13.66
N LYS A 243 20.37 -15.18 13.48
CA LYS A 243 20.78 -16.42 14.16
C LYS A 243 22.19 -16.86 13.72
N HIS A 244 22.55 -16.68 12.44
CA HIS A 244 23.91 -16.98 11.96
C HIS A 244 24.98 -16.04 12.57
N TYR A 245 24.67 -14.77 12.77
CA TYR A 245 25.59 -13.82 13.44
C TYR A 245 25.82 -14.15 14.93
N PHE A 246 24.86 -14.76 15.61
CA PHE A 246 24.99 -15.19 17.02
C PHE A 246 25.75 -16.51 17.20
N VAL A 247 25.84 -17.34 16.19
CA VAL A 247 26.54 -18.65 16.25
C VAL A 247 28.04 -18.50 15.92
N ILE A 248 28.46 -17.39 15.30
CA ILE A 248 29.85 -17.13 14.89
C ILE A 248 30.59 -16.26 15.91
N LYS A 249 29.96 -15.82 17.00
CA LYS A 249 30.55 -15.17 18.16
C LYS A 249 30.68 -16.15 19.32
#